data_a0b3ad43caecc0f8d08145debf51bbb3
#
_entry.id   a0b3ad43caecc0f8d08145debf51bbb3
#
_cell.length_a   1.000
_cell.length_b   1.000
_cell.length_c   1.000
_cell.angle_alpha   90.00
_cell.angle_beta   90.00
_cell.angle_gamma   90.00
#
_symmetry.space_group_name_H-M   'P 1'
#
loop_
_entity.id
_entity.type
_entity.pdbx_description
1 polymer ?
#
loop_
_entity_poly.entity_id
_entity_poly.type
_entity_poly.pdbx_seq_one_letter_code
_entity_poly.pdbx_strand_id
1 'polypeptide(L)'
;VGCYDSSDARLVSHQLNFIYNDSDWVAPSEYPDLREANEVAIDLETKDPDLKKLGSGWATGKGHIVGFAVAALGKQWYFPIAHDAGGNMDLAVTTAYMVDLLRRPSTKIFHNASYDVGWLIANGFEINGKIVDTMIAAALIDENRWSFSLNACAKDYLGEIKNETFLNEKAKEWGIDPKQDLWKMPAGYVGFYAEQDAALTLKLWHRFKAEIQKQSINDVWEMEMELLPILIRMRQQGIRVDEYKAASLKKEFRIKEKEVLHKIKKETTLNVDIWAARSVAQAFDRLGVEYPR
;
A
#
# COMPACT_ATOMS: atom_id res chain seq x y z
N VAL A 1 17.68 -41.25 -7.84
CA VAL A 1 17.27 -40.27 -8.85
C VAL A 1 15.82 -40.60 -9.15
N GLY A 2 14.91 -40.02 -8.40
CA GLY A 2 13.45 -40.19 -8.57
C GLY A 2 12.92 -38.98 -9.30
N CYS A 3 12.36 -39.18 -10.48
CA CYS A 3 11.55 -38.18 -11.19
C CYS A 3 10.29 -37.92 -10.37
N TYR A 4 10.13 -36.69 -9.85
CA TYR A 4 8.83 -36.23 -9.36
C TYR A 4 7.94 -35.94 -10.57
N ASP A 5 6.82 -36.66 -10.64
CA ASP A 5 5.84 -36.55 -11.72
C ASP A 5 5.08 -35.23 -11.56
N SER A 6 5.12 -34.39 -12.59
CA SER A 6 4.46 -33.08 -12.62
C SER A 6 2.91 -33.14 -12.65
N SER A 7 2.34 -34.34 -12.74
CA SER A 7 0.89 -34.61 -12.73
C SER A 7 0.30 -34.50 -11.32
N ASP A 8 1.05 -34.85 -10.27
CA ASP A 8 0.56 -34.77 -8.89
C ASP A 8 0.42 -33.32 -8.36
N ALA A 9 1.29 -32.42 -8.82
CA ALA A 9 1.19 -31.00 -8.44
C ALA A 9 -0.07 -30.31 -8.98
N ARG A 10 -0.54 -30.70 -10.17
CA ARG A 10 -1.77 -30.18 -10.77
C ARG A 10 -3.04 -30.73 -10.11
N LEU A 11 -3.03 -31.99 -9.70
CA LEU A 11 -4.13 -32.61 -8.98
C LEU A 11 -4.29 -32.03 -7.56
N VAL A 12 -3.18 -31.75 -6.87
CA VAL A 12 -3.18 -31.11 -5.55
C VAL A 12 -3.71 -29.68 -5.64
N SER A 13 -3.32 -28.90 -6.67
CA SER A 13 -3.83 -27.54 -6.85
C SER A 13 -5.35 -27.50 -7.17
N HIS A 14 -5.85 -28.45 -7.97
CA HIS A 14 -7.28 -28.56 -8.24
C HIS A 14 -8.09 -29.03 -7.02
N GLN A 15 -7.55 -29.95 -6.21
CA GLN A 15 -8.22 -30.38 -4.98
C GLN A 15 -8.22 -29.29 -3.90
N LEU A 16 -7.17 -28.48 -3.77
CA LEU A 16 -7.13 -27.36 -2.84
C LEU A 16 -8.17 -26.29 -3.22
N ASN A 17 -8.34 -25.97 -4.50
CA ASN A 17 -9.38 -25.04 -4.96
C ASN A 17 -10.80 -25.52 -4.62
N PHE A 18 -11.06 -26.83 -4.56
CA PHE A 18 -12.38 -27.38 -4.22
C PHE A 18 -12.67 -27.38 -2.72
N ILE A 19 -11.65 -27.37 -1.87
CA ILE A 19 -11.80 -27.50 -0.41
C ILE A 19 -11.91 -26.12 0.28
N TYR A 20 -11.40 -25.03 -0.33
CA TYR A 20 -11.25 -23.74 0.35
C TYR A 20 -12.05 -22.59 -0.25
N ASN A 21 -12.85 -22.80 -1.28
CA ASN A 21 -13.61 -21.70 -1.88
C ASN A 21 -15.05 -21.65 -1.32
N ASP A 22 -15.17 -21.19 -0.09
CA ASP A 22 -16.45 -20.84 0.56
C ASP A 22 -16.82 -19.35 0.36
N SER A 23 -16.15 -18.67 -0.57
CA SER A 23 -16.48 -17.31 -0.99
C SER A 23 -17.45 -17.32 -2.17
N ASP A 24 -18.47 -16.47 -2.10
CA ASP A 24 -19.39 -16.22 -3.22
C ASP A 24 -18.78 -15.36 -4.32
N TRP A 25 -17.59 -14.80 -4.10
CA TRP A 25 -16.91 -13.98 -5.10
C TRP A 25 -16.26 -14.86 -6.19
N VAL A 26 -16.48 -14.45 -7.44
CA VAL A 26 -15.89 -15.11 -8.62
C VAL A 26 -15.22 -14.06 -9.48
N ALA A 27 -14.00 -14.37 -9.98
CA ALA A 27 -13.30 -13.48 -10.91
C ALA A 27 -14.17 -13.20 -12.15
N PRO A 28 -14.11 -11.98 -12.71
CA PRO A 28 -14.87 -11.62 -13.89
C PRO A 28 -14.57 -12.58 -15.06
N SER A 29 -15.61 -13.07 -15.72
CA SER A 29 -15.47 -13.91 -16.92
C SER A 29 -15.08 -13.11 -18.16
N GLU A 30 -15.34 -11.80 -18.16
CA GLU A 30 -15.06 -10.87 -19.25
C GLU A 30 -14.50 -9.56 -18.73
N TYR A 31 -13.68 -8.89 -19.52
CA TYR A 31 -13.17 -7.57 -19.19
C TYR A 31 -14.20 -6.51 -19.58
N PRO A 32 -14.48 -5.54 -18.69
CA PRO A 32 -15.46 -4.49 -18.98
C PRO A 32 -14.97 -3.56 -20.09
N ASP A 33 -15.89 -3.12 -20.93
CA ASP A 33 -15.60 -2.03 -21.87
C ASP A 33 -15.65 -0.67 -21.13
N LEU A 34 -14.49 -0.08 -20.91
CA LEU A 34 -14.32 1.19 -20.22
C LEU A 34 -13.86 2.31 -21.15
N ARG A 35 -14.14 2.22 -22.47
CA ARG A 35 -13.76 3.26 -23.45
C ARG A 35 -14.45 4.59 -23.20
N GLU A 36 -15.65 4.56 -22.66
CA GLU A 36 -16.43 5.77 -22.33
C GLU A 36 -16.20 6.26 -20.88
N ALA A 37 -15.35 5.59 -20.12
CA ALA A 37 -15.06 5.99 -18.75
C ALA A 37 -14.04 7.15 -18.74
N ASN A 38 -14.48 8.34 -18.36
CA ASN A 38 -13.60 9.50 -18.18
C ASN A 38 -12.77 9.45 -16.91
N GLU A 39 -13.20 8.67 -15.92
CA GLU A 39 -12.59 8.51 -14.61
C GLU A 39 -12.58 7.03 -14.24
N VAL A 40 -11.42 6.53 -13.84
CA VAL A 40 -11.20 5.13 -13.47
C VAL A 40 -10.39 5.09 -12.18
N ALA A 41 -10.97 4.56 -11.12
CA ALA A 41 -10.22 4.29 -9.89
C ALA A 41 -9.52 2.94 -10.01
N ILE A 42 -8.29 2.88 -9.53
CA ILE A 42 -7.44 1.68 -9.58
C ILE A 42 -6.79 1.50 -8.21
N ASP A 43 -6.79 0.27 -7.72
CA ASP A 43 -6.09 -0.17 -6.52
C ASP A 43 -5.35 -1.46 -6.83
N LEU A 44 -4.15 -1.65 -6.28
CA LEU A 44 -3.32 -2.81 -6.56
C LEU A 44 -3.18 -3.69 -5.33
N GLU A 45 -3.47 -4.97 -5.50
CA GLU A 45 -3.03 -5.96 -4.55
C GLU A 45 -1.62 -6.43 -4.90
N THR A 46 -0.74 -6.48 -3.91
CA THR A 46 0.69 -6.72 -4.14
C THR A 46 1.29 -7.72 -3.15
N LYS A 47 2.34 -8.39 -3.61
CA LYS A 47 3.29 -9.08 -2.74
C LYS A 47 4.45 -8.14 -2.45
N ASP A 48 4.50 -7.57 -1.24
CA ASP A 48 5.54 -6.63 -0.82
C ASP A 48 6.07 -7.01 0.57
N PRO A 49 6.86 -8.09 0.66
CA PRO A 49 7.21 -8.71 1.94
C PRO A 49 8.11 -7.85 2.83
N ASP A 50 8.86 -6.93 2.23
CA ASP A 50 9.82 -6.09 2.95
C ASP A 50 9.35 -4.63 3.13
N LEU A 51 8.10 -4.31 2.78
CA LEU A 51 7.55 -2.94 2.79
C LEU A 51 7.85 -2.17 4.07
N LYS A 52 7.64 -2.79 5.23
CA LYS A 52 7.88 -2.15 6.54
C LYS A 52 9.36 -1.94 6.87
N LYS A 53 10.25 -2.75 6.30
CA LYS A 53 11.69 -2.74 6.62
C LYS A 53 12.51 -1.94 5.63
N LEU A 54 12.22 -2.07 4.35
CA LEU A 54 13.02 -1.55 3.24
C LEU A 54 12.28 -0.52 2.40
N GLY A 55 11.00 -0.29 2.67
CA GLY A 55 10.11 0.52 1.84
C GLY A 55 9.54 -0.27 0.68
N SER A 56 8.84 0.44 -0.22
CA SER A 56 8.08 -0.18 -1.30
C SER A 56 8.93 -1.09 -2.19
N GLY A 57 8.43 -2.30 -2.43
CA GLY A 57 9.11 -3.33 -3.21
C GLY A 57 9.40 -2.91 -4.64
N TRP A 58 8.55 -2.09 -5.25
CA TRP A 58 8.79 -1.54 -6.57
C TRP A 58 10.08 -0.69 -6.67
N ALA A 59 10.48 -0.01 -5.60
CA ALA A 59 11.72 0.75 -5.55
C ALA A 59 12.95 -0.11 -5.22
N THR A 60 12.74 -1.27 -4.59
CA THR A 60 13.81 -2.19 -4.18
C THR A 60 13.96 -3.41 -5.09
N GLY A 61 13.10 -3.55 -6.10
CA GLY A 61 13.07 -4.70 -7.01
C GLY A 61 12.58 -6.00 -6.36
N LYS A 62 11.75 -5.90 -5.29
CA LYS A 62 11.24 -7.06 -4.55
C LYS A 62 9.72 -7.09 -4.56
N GLY A 63 9.17 -8.27 -4.78
CA GLY A 63 7.71 -8.45 -4.85
C GLY A 63 7.16 -8.28 -6.26
N HIS A 64 5.84 -8.24 -6.38
CA HIS A 64 5.13 -8.10 -7.66
C HIS A 64 3.66 -7.72 -7.44
N ILE A 65 2.97 -7.32 -8.51
CA ILE A 65 1.53 -7.09 -8.53
C ILE A 65 0.82 -8.45 -8.48
N VAL A 66 -0.18 -8.59 -7.61
CA VAL A 66 -0.99 -9.80 -7.41
C VAL A 66 -2.34 -9.69 -8.09
N GLY A 67 -2.87 -8.48 -8.21
CA GLY A 67 -4.11 -8.20 -8.92
C GLY A 67 -4.38 -6.71 -9.05
N PHE A 68 -5.35 -6.39 -9.89
CA PHE A 68 -5.81 -5.04 -10.19
C PHE A 68 -7.28 -4.91 -9.82
N ALA A 69 -7.61 -4.04 -8.89
CA ALA A 69 -8.99 -3.63 -8.66
C ALA A 69 -9.28 -2.35 -9.46
N VAL A 70 -10.43 -2.31 -10.11
CA VAL A 70 -10.84 -1.22 -11.00
C VAL A 70 -12.27 -0.83 -10.69
N ALA A 71 -12.56 0.47 -10.56
CA ALA A 71 -13.93 0.97 -10.44
C ALA A 71 -14.18 2.10 -11.44
N ALA A 72 -15.26 1.99 -12.19
CA ALA A 72 -15.72 2.98 -13.17
C ALA A 72 -17.20 2.77 -13.50
N LEU A 73 -17.88 3.81 -13.98
CA LEU A 73 -19.27 3.72 -14.48
C LEU A 73 -20.24 3.07 -13.48
N GLY A 74 -20.01 3.29 -12.17
CA GLY A 74 -20.86 2.75 -11.10
C GLY A 74 -20.70 1.24 -10.83
N LYS A 75 -19.67 0.61 -11.38
CA LYS A 75 -19.33 -0.80 -11.20
C LYS A 75 -17.86 -0.93 -10.76
N GLN A 76 -17.53 -2.10 -10.21
CA GLN A 76 -16.17 -2.46 -9.78
C GLN A 76 -15.84 -3.89 -10.18
N TRP A 77 -14.56 -4.17 -10.35
CA TRP A 77 -14.00 -5.47 -10.73
C TRP A 77 -12.65 -5.67 -10.07
N TYR A 78 -12.33 -6.91 -9.73
CA TYR A 78 -10.99 -7.32 -9.36
C TYR A 78 -10.45 -8.34 -10.37
N PHE A 79 -9.26 -8.12 -10.89
CA PHE A 79 -8.55 -8.99 -11.85
C PHE A 79 -7.33 -9.61 -11.16
N PRO A 80 -7.48 -10.76 -10.48
CA PRO A 80 -6.37 -11.44 -9.83
C PRO A 80 -5.46 -12.09 -10.87
N ILE A 81 -4.13 -12.01 -10.66
CA ILE A 81 -3.15 -12.57 -11.61
C ILE A 81 -2.07 -13.43 -10.94
N ALA A 82 -1.82 -13.28 -9.64
CA ALA A 82 -0.69 -13.91 -8.98
C ALA A 82 -0.94 -14.27 -7.51
N HIS A 83 -2.15 -14.70 -7.14
CA HIS A 83 -2.41 -15.30 -5.85
C HIS A 83 -1.80 -16.71 -5.78
N ASP A 84 -1.02 -17.01 -4.74
CA ASP A 84 -0.33 -18.30 -4.59
C ASP A 84 -1.32 -19.48 -4.49
N ALA A 85 -2.46 -19.29 -3.81
CA ALA A 85 -3.48 -20.33 -3.66
C ALA A 85 -4.50 -20.39 -4.82
N GLY A 86 -4.28 -19.63 -5.91
CA GLY A 86 -5.06 -19.74 -7.13
C GLY A 86 -6.26 -18.81 -7.22
N GLY A 87 -7.16 -19.11 -8.18
CA GLY A 87 -8.27 -18.22 -8.55
C GLY A 87 -7.85 -17.09 -9.50
N ASN A 88 -6.67 -17.20 -10.11
CA ASN A 88 -6.10 -16.18 -10.99
C ASN A 88 -6.72 -16.23 -12.39
N MET A 89 -6.82 -15.09 -13.01
CA MET A 89 -7.10 -14.90 -14.42
C MET A 89 -5.82 -15.09 -15.25
N ASP A 90 -5.96 -15.14 -16.57
CA ASP A 90 -4.81 -15.23 -17.46
C ASP A 90 -3.95 -13.95 -17.34
N LEU A 91 -2.70 -14.13 -16.95
CA LEU A 91 -1.75 -13.02 -16.73
C LEU A 91 -1.52 -12.19 -18.00
N ALA A 92 -1.37 -12.83 -19.15
CA ALA A 92 -1.04 -12.11 -20.40
C ALA A 92 -2.24 -11.30 -20.89
N VAL A 93 -3.44 -11.87 -20.84
CA VAL A 93 -4.68 -11.20 -21.23
C VAL A 93 -5.01 -10.06 -20.28
N THR A 94 -4.91 -10.29 -18.96
CA THR A 94 -5.14 -9.23 -17.96
C THR A 94 -4.14 -8.09 -18.12
N THR A 95 -2.86 -8.42 -18.31
CA THR A 95 -1.83 -7.39 -18.52
C THR A 95 -2.11 -6.58 -19.79
N ALA A 96 -2.49 -7.21 -20.89
CA ALA A 96 -2.84 -6.53 -22.14
C ALA A 96 -4.05 -5.59 -21.95
N TYR A 97 -5.09 -6.03 -21.25
CA TYR A 97 -6.24 -5.19 -20.90
C TYR A 97 -5.82 -3.98 -20.06
N MET A 98 -5.00 -4.18 -19.02
CA MET A 98 -4.54 -3.07 -18.17
C MET A 98 -3.61 -2.11 -18.91
N VAL A 99 -2.77 -2.58 -19.82
CA VAL A 99 -1.94 -1.72 -20.70
C VAL A 99 -2.85 -0.80 -21.53
N ASP A 100 -3.89 -1.36 -22.15
CA ASP A 100 -4.83 -0.57 -22.93
C ASP A 100 -5.59 0.45 -22.05
N LEU A 101 -6.11 0.03 -20.90
CA LEU A 101 -6.83 0.88 -19.96
C LEU A 101 -5.96 2.05 -19.44
N LEU A 102 -4.71 1.77 -19.05
CA LEU A 102 -3.80 2.77 -18.50
C LEU A 102 -3.33 3.79 -19.54
N ARG A 103 -3.21 3.38 -20.80
CA ARG A 103 -2.84 4.26 -21.91
C ARG A 103 -3.96 5.20 -22.38
N ARG A 104 -5.20 4.98 -21.99
CA ARG A 104 -6.32 5.86 -22.35
C ARG A 104 -6.19 7.23 -21.68
N PRO A 105 -6.74 8.30 -22.26
CA PRO A 105 -6.63 9.66 -21.68
C PRO A 105 -7.51 9.89 -20.45
N SER A 106 -8.29 8.89 -20.00
CA SER A 106 -9.10 8.98 -18.79
C SER A 106 -8.28 9.33 -17.55
N THR A 107 -8.87 10.00 -16.59
CA THR A 107 -8.27 10.26 -15.28
C THR A 107 -8.14 8.95 -14.50
N LYS A 108 -6.93 8.63 -14.02
CA LYS A 108 -6.66 7.49 -13.14
C LYS A 108 -6.62 7.95 -11.69
N ILE A 109 -7.45 7.36 -10.88
CA ILE A 109 -7.68 7.75 -9.49
C ILE A 109 -7.16 6.66 -8.57
N PHE A 110 -6.36 7.04 -7.60
CA PHE A 110 -5.75 6.16 -6.63
C PHE A 110 -5.97 6.68 -5.21
N HIS A 111 -5.72 5.84 -4.23
CA HIS A 111 -5.57 6.25 -2.83
C HIS A 111 -4.17 5.87 -2.34
N ASN A 112 -3.30 6.85 -2.11
CA ASN A 112 -1.85 6.68 -1.95
C ASN A 112 -1.16 6.29 -3.27
N ALA A 113 -1.44 7.07 -4.31
CA ALA A 113 -0.98 6.84 -5.68
C ALA A 113 0.53 6.57 -5.81
N SER A 114 1.35 7.09 -4.90
CA SER A 114 2.80 6.84 -4.92
C SER A 114 3.15 5.35 -4.82
N TYR A 115 2.29 4.55 -4.19
CA TYR A 115 2.46 3.11 -4.07
C TYR A 115 2.07 2.40 -5.37
N ASP A 116 0.83 2.58 -5.82
CA ASP A 116 0.28 1.88 -6.98
C ASP A 116 0.94 2.30 -8.30
N VAL A 117 1.07 3.61 -8.52
CA VAL A 117 1.74 4.16 -9.71
C VAL A 117 3.21 3.72 -9.73
N GLY A 118 3.87 3.65 -8.57
CA GLY A 118 5.23 3.12 -8.46
C GLY A 118 5.32 1.67 -8.96
N TRP A 119 4.40 0.79 -8.53
CA TRP A 119 4.31 -0.59 -9.01
C TRP A 119 4.01 -0.67 -10.51
N LEU A 120 3.06 0.13 -11.00
CA LEU A 120 2.71 0.15 -12.43
C LEU A 120 3.92 0.55 -13.29
N ILE A 121 4.61 1.64 -12.95
CA ILE A 121 5.78 2.10 -13.72
C ILE A 121 6.94 1.08 -13.63
N ALA A 122 7.20 0.51 -12.44
CA ALA A 122 8.25 -0.49 -12.26
C ALA A 122 8.00 -1.78 -13.07
N ASN A 123 6.73 -2.09 -13.37
CA ASN A 123 6.35 -3.21 -14.24
C ASN A 123 6.18 -2.80 -15.71
N GLY A 124 6.60 -1.60 -16.11
CA GLY A 124 6.60 -1.15 -17.50
C GLY A 124 5.26 -0.65 -18.03
N PHE A 125 4.28 -0.41 -17.16
CA PHE A 125 3.03 0.22 -17.59
C PHE A 125 3.23 1.72 -17.85
N GLU A 126 2.68 2.19 -18.95
CA GLU A 126 2.58 3.60 -19.30
C GLU A 126 1.21 4.11 -18.89
N ILE A 127 1.18 5.21 -18.15
CA ILE A 127 -0.06 5.82 -17.64
C ILE A 127 -0.27 7.14 -18.34
N ASN A 128 -1.33 7.22 -19.15
CA ASN A 128 -1.76 8.43 -19.81
C ASN A 128 -2.96 9.07 -19.09
N GLY A 129 -3.17 10.37 -19.32
CA GLY A 129 -4.19 11.16 -18.63
C GLY A 129 -3.72 11.68 -17.27
N LYS A 130 -4.65 12.28 -16.54
CA LYS A 130 -4.35 12.81 -15.19
C LYS A 130 -4.28 11.68 -14.17
N ILE A 131 -3.32 11.78 -13.25
CA ILE A 131 -3.25 10.96 -12.04
C ILE A 131 -3.85 11.77 -10.90
N VAL A 132 -4.67 11.12 -10.08
CA VAL A 132 -5.34 11.69 -8.92
C VAL A 132 -5.02 10.83 -7.70
N ASP A 133 -4.63 11.47 -6.60
CA ASP A 133 -4.44 10.82 -5.30
C ASP A 133 -5.43 11.34 -4.27
N THR A 134 -6.40 10.51 -3.90
CA THR A 134 -7.43 10.88 -2.92
C THR A 134 -6.87 11.02 -1.50
N MET A 135 -5.73 10.41 -1.17
CA MET A 135 -5.07 10.60 0.11
C MET A 135 -4.46 12.01 0.23
N ILE A 136 -3.80 12.49 -0.84
CA ILE A 136 -3.29 13.87 -0.91
C ILE A 136 -4.48 14.86 -0.89
N ALA A 137 -5.54 14.59 -1.64
CA ALA A 137 -6.75 15.43 -1.61
C ALA A 137 -7.32 15.56 -0.20
N ALA A 138 -7.43 14.46 0.54
CA ALA A 138 -7.90 14.47 1.93
C ALA A 138 -7.01 15.33 2.84
N ALA A 139 -5.69 15.27 2.66
CA ALA A 139 -4.74 16.06 3.44
C ALA A 139 -4.83 17.56 3.14
N LEU A 140 -5.07 17.93 1.89
CA LEU A 140 -5.26 19.33 1.50
C LEU A 140 -6.60 19.91 1.99
N ILE A 141 -7.65 19.08 2.03
CA ILE A 141 -9.00 19.48 2.48
C ILE A 141 -9.04 19.69 3.99
N ASP A 142 -8.36 18.83 4.76
CA ASP A 142 -8.30 18.90 6.23
C ASP A 142 -6.99 18.26 6.73
N GLU A 143 -5.98 19.10 6.96
CA GLU A 143 -4.66 18.70 7.44
C GLU A 143 -4.65 18.26 8.92
N ASN A 144 -5.71 18.58 9.67
CA ASN A 144 -5.80 18.25 11.10
C ASN A 144 -6.30 16.83 11.38
N ARG A 145 -6.52 16.03 10.36
CA ARG A 145 -7.01 14.67 10.52
C ARG A 145 -5.94 13.76 11.15
N TRP A 146 -6.39 12.87 12.02
CA TRP A 146 -5.53 11.85 12.62
C TRP A 146 -5.10 10.73 11.64
N SER A 147 -5.89 10.50 10.58
CA SER A 147 -5.63 9.46 9.60
C SER A 147 -6.17 9.85 8.22
N PHE A 148 -5.37 9.59 7.23
CA PHE A 148 -5.70 9.73 5.80
C PHE A 148 -5.88 8.37 5.11
N SER A 149 -6.00 7.26 5.87
CA SER A 149 -6.26 5.94 5.29
C SER A 149 -7.61 5.90 4.58
N LEU A 150 -7.73 5.02 3.58
CA LEU A 150 -8.98 4.84 2.82
C LEU A 150 -10.17 4.59 3.74
N ASN A 151 -10.03 3.73 4.75
CA ASN A 151 -11.08 3.44 5.73
C ASN A 151 -11.52 4.67 6.53
N ALA A 152 -10.54 5.48 7.01
CA ALA A 152 -10.86 6.68 7.76
C ALA A 152 -11.56 7.72 6.89
N CYS A 153 -11.06 7.93 5.66
CA CYS A 153 -11.67 8.85 4.71
C CYS A 153 -13.08 8.38 4.28
N ALA A 154 -13.28 7.10 3.97
CA ALA A 154 -14.59 6.56 3.60
C ALA A 154 -15.60 6.73 4.74
N LYS A 155 -15.21 6.41 5.98
CA LYS A 155 -16.08 6.59 7.14
C LYS A 155 -16.51 8.05 7.33
N ASP A 156 -15.56 8.99 7.27
CA ASP A 156 -15.82 10.37 7.64
C ASP A 156 -16.48 11.18 6.52
N TYR A 157 -16.14 10.93 5.26
CA TYR A 157 -16.65 11.70 4.12
C TYR A 157 -17.81 11.04 3.39
N LEU A 158 -17.94 9.70 3.44
CA LEU A 158 -19.00 8.95 2.77
C LEU A 158 -20.00 8.31 3.74
N GLY A 159 -19.66 8.21 5.05
CA GLY A 159 -20.42 7.42 6.02
C GLY A 159 -20.34 5.91 5.77
N GLU A 160 -19.42 5.46 4.94
CA GLU A 160 -19.23 4.06 4.58
C GLU A 160 -18.10 3.44 5.40
N ILE A 161 -18.35 2.24 5.93
CA ILE A 161 -17.34 1.44 6.64
C ILE A 161 -16.96 0.26 5.76
N LYS A 162 -15.67 0.11 5.52
CA LYS A 162 -15.11 -1.02 4.79
C LYS A 162 -15.39 -2.32 5.54
N ASN A 163 -15.96 -3.29 4.85
CA ASN A 163 -16.22 -4.60 5.44
C ASN A 163 -15.00 -5.52 5.22
N GLU A 164 -14.15 -5.61 6.23
CA GLU A 164 -12.97 -6.48 6.23
C GLU A 164 -13.20 -7.78 7.03
N THR A 165 -14.44 -8.03 7.51
CA THR A 165 -14.74 -9.15 8.43
C THR A 165 -14.37 -10.49 7.82
N PHE A 166 -14.88 -10.78 6.63
CA PHE A 166 -14.62 -12.03 5.92
C PHE A 166 -13.13 -12.24 5.64
N LEU A 167 -12.45 -11.22 5.12
CA LEU A 167 -11.01 -11.28 4.84
C LEU A 167 -10.21 -11.57 6.12
N ASN A 168 -10.53 -10.89 7.22
CA ASN A 168 -9.83 -11.06 8.50
C ASN A 168 -10.08 -12.45 9.11
N GLU A 169 -11.30 -12.98 9.00
CA GLU A 169 -11.63 -14.34 9.44
C GLU A 169 -10.83 -15.38 8.65
N LYS A 170 -10.81 -15.26 7.32
CA LYS A 170 -10.04 -16.18 6.47
C LYS A 170 -8.52 -16.05 6.69
N ALA A 171 -8.00 -14.84 6.84
CA ALA A 171 -6.59 -14.64 7.17
C ALA A 171 -6.21 -15.28 8.50
N LYS A 172 -7.09 -15.21 9.50
CA LYS A 172 -6.91 -15.89 10.79
C LYS A 172 -6.92 -17.42 10.66
N GLU A 173 -7.84 -17.97 9.86
CA GLU A 173 -7.89 -19.41 9.58
C GLU A 173 -6.59 -19.88 8.88
N TRP A 174 -6.04 -19.07 8.01
CA TRP A 174 -4.79 -19.34 7.30
C TRP A 174 -3.53 -19.03 8.12
N GLY A 175 -3.67 -18.41 9.29
CA GLY A 175 -2.54 -18.02 10.14
C GLY A 175 -1.63 -16.95 9.54
N ILE A 176 -2.19 -16.02 8.76
CA ILE A 176 -1.45 -14.97 8.06
C ILE A 176 -1.91 -13.56 8.47
N ASP A 177 -1.07 -12.56 8.20
CA ASP A 177 -1.42 -11.14 8.33
C ASP A 177 -2.17 -10.70 7.05
N PRO A 178 -3.46 -10.30 7.13
CA PRO A 178 -4.25 -9.92 5.96
C PRO A 178 -3.68 -8.72 5.20
N LYS A 179 -2.86 -7.88 5.83
CA LYS A 179 -2.25 -6.70 5.19
C LYS A 179 -0.89 -6.98 4.55
N GLN A 180 -0.18 -8.01 5.00
CA GLN A 180 1.16 -8.32 4.50
C GLN A 180 1.18 -9.54 3.59
N ASP A 181 0.27 -10.49 3.84
CA ASP A 181 0.31 -11.83 3.27
C ASP A 181 -0.94 -12.18 2.45
N LEU A 182 -1.77 -11.20 2.11
CA LEU A 182 -3.01 -11.35 1.33
C LEU A 182 -2.80 -12.15 0.04
N TRP A 183 -1.66 -11.97 -0.61
CA TRP A 183 -1.25 -12.67 -1.82
C TRP A 183 -1.15 -14.20 -1.67
N LYS A 184 -1.05 -14.72 -0.44
CA LYS A 184 -1.02 -16.16 -0.15
C LYS A 184 -2.39 -16.81 -0.25
N MET A 185 -3.47 -16.04 -0.05
CA MET A 185 -4.84 -16.53 -0.09
C MET A 185 -5.37 -16.73 -1.51
N PRO A 186 -6.40 -17.58 -1.69
CA PRO A 186 -7.16 -17.63 -2.93
C PRO A 186 -7.75 -16.27 -3.29
N ALA A 187 -7.77 -15.92 -4.57
CA ALA A 187 -8.36 -14.68 -5.06
C ALA A 187 -9.82 -14.49 -4.62
N GLY A 188 -10.57 -15.58 -4.47
CA GLY A 188 -11.97 -15.55 -4.01
C GLY A 188 -12.15 -14.92 -2.62
N TYR A 189 -11.15 -14.98 -1.74
CA TYR A 189 -11.24 -14.37 -0.41
C TYR A 189 -10.90 -12.87 -0.42
N VAL A 190 -10.22 -12.42 -1.46
CA VAL A 190 -9.72 -11.04 -1.60
C VAL A 190 -10.63 -10.18 -2.47
N GLY A 191 -11.34 -10.79 -3.42
CA GLY A 191 -12.04 -10.08 -4.49
C GLY A 191 -12.99 -8.99 -4.01
N PHE A 192 -13.92 -9.28 -3.10
CA PHE A 192 -14.85 -8.26 -2.57
C PHE A 192 -14.12 -7.11 -1.87
N TYR A 193 -13.05 -7.43 -1.15
CA TYR A 193 -12.23 -6.43 -0.47
C TYR A 193 -11.56 -5.49 -1.46
N ALA A 194 -10.88 -6.03 -2.46
CA ALA A 194 -10.18 -5.26 -3.48
C ALA A 194 -11.14 -4.40 -4.32
N GLU A 195 -12.28 -4.97 -4.73
CA GLU A 195 -13.34 -4.23 -5.44
C GLU A 195 -13.88 -3.06 -4.61
N GLN A 196 -14.07 -3.25 -3.31
CA GLN A 196 -14.53 -2.21 -2.41
C GLN A 196 -13.52 -1.06 -2.30
N ASP A 197 -12.21 -1.35 -2.30
CA ASP A 197 -11.18 -0.32 -2.21
C ASP A 197 -11.18 0.59 -3.44
N ALA A 198 -11.24 0.04 -4.63
CA ALA A 198 -11.37 0.81 -5.86
C ALA A 198 -12.68 1.62 -5.89
N ALA A 199 -13.81 1.02 -5.47
CA ALA A 199 -15.10 1.71 -5.44
C ALA A 199 -15.13 2.89 -4.46
N LEU A 200 -14.60 2.71 -3.25
CA LEU A 200 -14.48 3.77 -2.24
C LEU A 200 -13.54 4.89 -2.71
N THR A 201 -12.45 4.54 -3.36
CA THR A 201 -11.50 5.51 -3.93
C THR A 201 -12.18 6.40 -4.97
N LEU A 202 -13.00 5.83 -5.87
CA LEU A 202 -13.77 6.60 -6.85
C LEU A 202 -14.80 7.52 -6.19
N LYS A 203 -15.56 7.01 -5.21
CA LYS A 203 -16.56 7.80 -4.48
C LYS A 203 -15.90 8.96 -3.71
N LEU A 204 -14.76 8.72 -3.06
CA LEU A 204 -14.02 9.76 -2.37
C LEU A 204 -13.56 10.86 -3.34
N TRP A 205 -13.07 10.49 -4.52
CA TRP A 205 -12.70 11.48 -5.53
C TRP A 205 -13.88 12.36 -5.92
N HIS A 206 -15.05 11.78 -6.18
CA HIS A 206 -16.25 12.57 -6.50
C HIS A 206 -16.62 13.54 -5.37
N ARG A 207 -16.45 13.13 -4.11
CA ARG A 207 -16.67 13.99 -2.96
C ARG A 207 -15.62 15.08 -2.85
N PHE A 208 -14.35 14.75 -3.02
CA PHE A 208 -13.21 15.67 -2.83
C PHE A 208 -13.13 16.73 -3.93
N LYS A 209 -13.49 16.42 -5.17
CA LYS A 209 -13.60 17.44 -6.24
C LYS A 209 -14.43 18.65 -5.82
N ALA A 210 -15.58 18.41 -5.20
CA ALA A 210 -16.46 19.47 -4.74
C ALA A 210 -15.84 20.27 -3.57
N GLU A 211 -15.16 19.59 -2.64
CA GLU A 211 -14.51 20.26 -1.51
C GLU A 211 -13.29 21.08 -1.93
N ILE A 212 -12.46 20.60 -2.86
CA ILE A 212 -11.32 21.33 -3.44
C ILE A 212 -11.79 22.64 -4.07
N GLN A 213 -12.86 22.59 -4.88
CA GLN A 213 -13.45 23.78 -5.49
C GLN A 213 -14.02 24.76 -4.45
N LYS A 214 -14.78 24.25 -3.47
CA LYS A 214 -15.40 25.04 -2.41
C LYS A 214 -14.37 25.78 -1.54
N GLN A 215 -13.22 25.15 -1.26
CA GLN A 215 -12.14 25.73 -0.48
C GLN A 215 -11.17 26.57 -1.33
N SER A 216 -11.36 26.63 -2.67
CA SER A 216 -10.49 27.37 -3.59
C SER A 216 -9.01 26.95 -3.52
N ILE A 217 -8.73 25.65 -3.33
CA ILE A 217 -7.38 25.08 -3.24
C ILE A 217 -6.95 24.37 -4.53
N ASN A 218 -7.57 24.68 -5.68
CA ASN A 218 -7.27 24.04 -6.97
C ASN A 218 -5.80 24.16 -7.37
N ASP A 219 -5.19 25.33 -7.22
CA ASP A 219 -3.80 25.58 -7.63
C ASP A 219 -2.82 24.69 -6.83
N VAL A 220 -3.03 24.57 -5.52
CA VAL A 220 -2.21 23.69 -4.68
C VAL A 220 -2.45 22.22 -5.02
N TRP A 221 -3.71 21.85 -5.26
CA TRP A 221 -4.06 20.52 -5.69
C TRP A 221 -3.38 20.13 -7.02
N GLU A 222 -3.43 20.98 -8.03
CA GLU A 222 -2.79 20.73 -9.33
C GLU A 222 -1.27 20.62 -9.18
N MET A 223 -0.65 21.50 -8.40
CA MET A 223 0.78 21.44 -8.10
C MET A 223 1.18 20.11 -7.46
N GLU A 224 0.42 19.62 -6.48
CA GLU A 224 0.69 18.33 -5.83
C GLU A 224 0.55 17.15 -6.80
N MET A 225 -0.44 17.18 -7.69
CA MET A 225 -0.61 16.13 -8.69
C MET A 225 0.51 16.13 -9.75
N GLU A 226 1.04 17.29 -10.12
CA GLU A 226 2.20 17.40 -11.01
C GLU A 226 3.51 16.96 -10.30
N LEU A 227 3.62 17.19 -9.01
CA LEU A 227 4.77 16.80 -8.21
C LEU A 227 4.86 15.27 -8.01
N LEU A 228 3.72 14.60 -7.84
CA LEU A 228 3.63 13.16 -7.54
C LEU A 228 4.48 12.27 -8.48
N PRO A 229 4.37 12.34 -9.81
CA PRO A 229 5.19 11.52 -10.71
C PRO A 229 6.69 11.84 -10.63
N ILE A 230 7.05 13.05 -10.25
CA ILE A 230 8.45 13.44 -10.03
C ILE A 230 9.00 12.73 -8.80
N LEU A 231 8.25 12.71 -7.69
CA LEU A 231 8.65 12.03 -6.46
C LEU A 231 8.78 10.51 -6.67
N ILE A 232 7.91 9.90 -7.44
CA ILE A 232 7.99 8.48 -7.79
C ILE A 232 9.29 8.22 -8.57
N ARG A 233 9.61 9.02 -9.59
CA ARG A 233 10.86 8.88 -10.36
C ARG A 233 12.10 9.08 -9.50
N MET A 234 12.09 10.07 -8.60
CA MET A 234 13.18 10.29 -7.65
C MET A 234 13.40 9.04 -6.78
N ARG A 235 12.34 8.41 -6.32
CA ARG A 235 12.42 7.19 -5.51
C ARG A 235 12.92 5.99 -6.31
N GLN A 236 12.52 5.84 -7.57
CA GLN A 236 13.05 4.80 -8.47
C GLN A 236 14.53 4.96 -8.74
N GLN A 237 14.98 6.20 -8.96
CA GLN A 237 16.40 6.51 -9.19
C GLN A 237 17.23 6.25 -7.94
N GLY A 238 16.66 6.49 -6.75
CA GLY A 238 17.35 6.37 -5.48
C GLY A 238 18.45 7.41 -5.27
N ILE A 239 19.18 7.24 -4.18
CA ILE A 239 20.29 8.11 -3.79
C ILE A 239 21.53 7.23 -3.61
N ARG A 240 22.66 7.65 -4.17
CA ARG A 240 23.93 6.98 -3.94
C ARG A 240 24.40 7.20 -2.51
N VAL A 241 24.63 6.13 -1.78
CA VAL A 241 25.15 6.16 -0.40
C VAL A 241 26.55 5.56 -0.36
N ASP A 242 27.47 6.21 0.34
CA ASP A 242 28.78 5.64 0.69
C ASP A 242 28.59 4.66 1.86
N GLU A 243 28.47 3.39 1.55
CA GLU A 243 28.20 2.33 2.53
C GLU A 243 29.35 2.15 3.52
N TYR A 244 30.61 2.35 3.08
CA TYR A 244 31.77 2.26 3.96
C TYR A 244 31.77 3.39 5.00
N LYS A 245 31.49 4.61 4.55
CA LYS A 245 31.36 5.77 5.44
C LYS A 245 30.21 5.60 6.42
N ALA A 246 29.04 5.13 5.95
CA ALA A 246 27.88 4.87 6.77
C ALA A 246 28.17 3.81 7.83
N ALA A 247 28.81 2.70 7.46
CA ALA A 247 29.20 1.64 8.41
C ALA A 247 30.23 2.14 9.45
N SER A 248 31.21 2.94 9.03
CA SER A 248 32.20 3.57 9.92
C SER A 248 31.53 4.50 10.93
N LEU A 249 30.66 5.41 10.46
CA LEU A 249 29.89 6.32 11.31
C LEU A 249 28.98 5.58 12.30
N LYS A 250 28.32 4.53 11.84
CA LYS A 250 27.48 3.68 12.71
C LYS A 250 28.30 3.07 13.85
N LYS A 251 29.53 2.60 13.57
CA LYS A 251 30.43 2.06 14.60
C LYS A 251 30.88 3.12 15.57
N GLU A 252 31.27 4.29 15.08
CA GLU A 252 31.69 5.44 15.88
C GLU A 252 30.56 5.91 16.82
N PHE A 253 29.36 6.12 16.28
CA PHE A 253 28.23 6.58 17.09
C PHE A 253 27.81 5.57 18.14
N ARG A 254 27.86 4.26 17.85
CA ARG A 254 27.60 3.23 18.87
C ARG A 254 28.61 3.26 20.02
N ILE A 255 29.87 3.58 19.75
CA ILE A 255 30.89 3.74 20.81
C ILE A 255 30.55 4.97 21.64
N LYS A 256 30.32 6.12 21.00
CA LYS A 256 29.96 7.37 21.68
C LYS A 256 28.68 7.24 22.52
N GLU A 257 27.65 6.57 21.98
CA GLU A 257 26.41 6.30 22.71
C GLU A 257 26.70 5.53 23.99
N LYS A 258 27.48 4.43 23.92
CA LYS A 258 27.86 3.64 25.10
C LYS A 258 28.63 4.45 26.11
N GLU A 259 29.58 5.29 25.67
CA GLU A 259 30.35 6.17 26.54
C GLU A 259 29.46 7.18 27.27
N VAL A 260 28.51 7.80 26.55
CA VAL A 260 27.57 8.77 27.13
C VAL A 260 26.62 8.07 28.12
N LEU A 261 26.05 6.93 27.75
CA LEU A 261 25.20 6.14 28.66
C LEU A 261 25.96 5.69 29.91
N HIS A 262 27.25 5.34 29.77
CA HIS A 262 28.08 5.02 30.92
C HIS A 262 28.30 6.22 31.83
N LYS A 263 28.54 7.43 31.30
CA LYS A 263 28.64 8.67 32.08
C LYS A 263 27.33 8.96 32.81
N ILE A 264 26.20 8.89 32.11
CA ILE A 264 24.86 9.09 32.71
C ILE A 264 24.66 8.10 33.87
N LYS A 265 24.97 6.82 33.66
CA LYS A 265 24.84 5.81 34.70
C LYS A 265 25.74 6.10 35.89
N LYS A 266 26.97 6.58 35.67
CA LYS A 266 27.91 6.93 36.75
C LYS A 266 27.40 8.10 37.60
N GLU A 267 26.82 9.10 36.97
CA GLU A 267 26.31 10.32 37.64
C GLU A 267 24.94 10.11 38.30
N THR A 268 24.04 9.38 37.64
CA THR A 268 22.68 9.18 38.13
C THR A 268 22.45 7.90 38.90
N THR A 269 23.36 6.91 38.79
CA THR A 269 23.21 5.53 39.24
C THR A 269 22.07 4.75 38.55
N LEU A 270 21.44 5.32 37.52
CA LEU A 270 20.31 4.75 36.79
C LEU A 270 20.74 4.16 35.44
N ASN A 271 20.06 3.11 35.00
CA ASN A 271 20.12 2.66 33.63
C ASN A 271 19.05 3.44 32.85
N VAL A 272 19.45 4.48 32.12
CA VAL A 272 18.53 5.37 31.44
C VAL A 272 18.26 4.86 30.03
N ASP A 273 16.98 4.68 29.69
CA ASP A 273 16.52 4.56 28.33
C ASP A 273 16.27 5.96 27.76
N ILE A 274 17.17 6.43 26.89
CA ILE A 274 17.13 7.77 26.30
C ILE A 274 15.92 7.99 25.37
N TRP A 275 15.27 6.92 24.94
CA TRP A 275 14.08 6.97 24.07
C TRP A 275 12.77 6.98 24.85
N ALA A 276 12.81 6.76 26.15
CA ALA A 276 11.66 6.79 27.03
C ALA A 276 11.65 8.07 27.86
N ALA A 277 10.74 8.99 27.57
CA ALA A 277 10.63 10.28 28.27
C ALA A 277 10.60 10.13 29.79
N ARG A 278 9.87 9.13 30.32
CA ARG A 278 9.82 8.82 31.77
C ARG A 278 11.20 8.46 32.34
N SER A 279 12.02 7.72 31.61
CA SER A 279 13.36 7.32 32.04
C SER A 279 14.31 8.51 32.06
N VAL A 280 14.20 9.40 31.04
CA VAL A 280 14.97 10.65 30.99
C VAL A 280 14.57 11.59 32.15
N ALA A 281 13.27 11.72 32.42
CA ALA A 281 12.76 12.51 33.53
C ALA A 281 13.32 12.05 34.88
N GLN A 282 13.39 10.74 35.13
CA GLN A 282 14.00 10.19 36.35
C GLN A 282 15.50 10.55 36.48
N ALA A 283 16.24 10.60 35.37
CA ALA A 283 17.62 11.06 35.38
C ALA A 283 17.75 12.55 35.75
N PHE A 284 16.89 13.40 35.23
CA PHE A 284 16.83 14.81 35.54
C PHE A 284 16.46 15.06 37.00
N ASP A 285 15.44 14.36 37.52
CA ASP A 285 15.07 14.41 38.95
C ASP A 285 16.27 14.03 39.83
N ARG A 286 17.03 13.00 39.44
CA ARG A 286 18.20 12.52 40.18
C ARG A 286 19.35 13.53 40.20
N LEU A 287 19.49 14.30 39.12
CA LEU A 287 20.51 15.35 38.97
C LEU A 287 20.05 16.72 39.48
N GLY A 288 18.81 16.86 39.92
CA GLY A 288 18.23 18.14 40.33
C GLY A 288 18.06 19.14 39.17
N VAL A 289 17.93 18.64 37.93
CA VAL A 289 17.72 19.46 36.72
C VAL A 289 16.22 19.68 36.54
N GLU A 290 15.83 20.95 36.43
CA GLU A 290 14.43 21.32 36.11
C GLU A 290 14.13 21.05 34.64
N TYR A 291 12.94 20.50 34.37
CA TYR A 291 12.46 20.22 33.02
C TYR A 291 10.94 20.44 32.93
N PRO A 292 10.37 20.76 31.76
CA PRO A 292 8.93 20.87 31.55
C PRO A 292 8.22 19.53 31.83
N ARG A 293 7.11 19.57 32.57
CA ARG A 293 6.31 18.38 32.94
C ARG A 293 5.04 18.30 32.10
#